data_9f5470105a83842ea9b2772124ffb690
#
_entry.id   9f5470105a83842ea9b2772124ffb690
#
_cell.length_a   1.000
_cell.length_b   1.000
_cell.length_c   1.000
_cell.angle_alpha   90.00
_cell.angle_beta   90.00
_cell.angle_gamma   90.00
#
_symmetry.space_group_name_H-M   'P 1'
#
loop_
_entity.id
_entity.type
_entity.pdbx_description
1 polymer ?
#
loop_
_entity_poly.entity_id
_entity_poly.type
_entity_poly.pdbx_seq_one_letter_code
_entity_poly.pdbx_strand_id
1 'polypeptide(L)' 'MEVSCAFPTALDSPDNIALAERMGYDRAWVYDTPQQSPDVWMTLALAAERTERIGLGPGVLVPSLRHPMVNAAATA' A
#
# COMPACT_ATOMS: atom_id res chain seq x y z
N MET A 1 -4.54 -20.98 -3.36
CA MET A 1 -3.28 -20.41 -2.84
C MET A 1 -3.32 -18.91 -3.00
N GLU A 2 -2.97 -18.18 -1.95
CA GLU A 2 -2.83 -16.73 -2.05
C GLU A 2 -1.48 -16.35 -2.63
N VAL A 3 -1.48 -15.38 -3.53
CA VAL A 3 -0.26 -14.83 -4.11
C VAL A 3 -0.20 -13.35 -3.79
N SER A 4 0.90 -12.93 -3.20
CA SER A 4 1.13 -11.54 -2.80
C SER A 4 2.26 -10.92 -3.60
N CYS A 5 2.24 -9.60 -3.70
CA CYS A 5 3.32 -8.83 -4.31
C CYS A 5 3.65 -7.65 -3.42
N ALA A 6 4.82 -7.05 -3.64
CA ALA A 6 5.29 -5.93 -2.84
C ALA A 6 5.79 -4.82 -3.75
N PHE A 7 5.54 -3.57 -3.34
CA PHE A 7 5.88 -2.39 -4.12
C PHE A 7 6.52 -1.32 -3.26
N PRO A 8 7.47 -0.55 -3.80
CA PRO A 8 7.89 0.69 -3.15
C PRO A 8 6.78 1.73 -3.25
N THR A 9 6.88 2.80 -2.43
CA THR A 9 5.98 3.93 -2.55
C THR A 9 6.49 4.85 -3.66
N ALA A 10 6.07 4.61 -4.88
CA ALA A 10 6.40 5.43 -6.04
C ALA A 10 5.11 6.02 -6.61
N LEU A 11 5.24 7.06 -7.40
CA LEU A 11 4.06 7.72 -7.97
C LEU A 11 3.26 6.81 -8.88
N ASP A 12 3.91 5.84 -9.51
CA ASP A 12 3.25 4.87 -10.39
C ASP A 12 2.81 3.58 -9.66
N SER A 13 3.13 3.43 -8.37
CA SER A 13 2.79 2.21 -7.65
C SER A 13 1.28 1.93 -7.61
N PRO A 14 0.38 2.94 -7.43
CA PRO A 14 -1.05 2.64 -7.49
C PRO A 14 -1.49 2.01 -8.81
N ASP A 15 -0.93 2.46 -9.93
CA ASP A 15 -1.26 1.88 -11.23
C ASP A 15 -0.72 0.46 -11.35
N ASN A 16 0.48 0.21 -10.83
CA ASN A 16 1.08 -1.12 -10.84
C ASN A 16 0.30 -2.09 -9.95
N ILE A 17 -0.24 -1.61 -8.82
CA ILE A 17 -1.09 -2.42 -7.96
C ILE A 17 -2.40 -2.77 -8.68
N ALA A 18 -2.98 -1.83 -9.39
CA ALA A 18 -4.17 -2.10 -10.19
C ALA A 18 -3.89 -3.15 -11.26
N LEU A 19 -2.71 -3.09 -11.88
CA LEU A 19 -2.30 -4.12 -12.83
C LEU A 19 -2.14 -5.49 -12.16
N ALA A 20 -1.55 -5.52 -10.96
CA ALA A 20 -1.40 -6.76 -10.21
C ALA A 20 -2.76 -7.38 -9.88
N GLU A 21 -3.75 -6.56 -9.55
CA GLU A 21 -5.11 -7.06 -9.32
C GLU A 21 -5.66 -7.73 -10.57
N ARG A 22 -5.48 -7.11 -11.73
CA ARG A 22 -5.95 -7.68 -13.00
C ARG A 22 -5.23 -8.98 -13.34
N MET A 23 -3.99 -9.14 -12.86
CA MET A 23 -3.21 -10.35 -13.08
C MET A 23 -3.56 -11.48 -12.11
N GLY A 24 -4.40 -11.21 -11.11
CA GLY A 24 -4.87 -12.24 -10.19
C GLY A 24 -4.17 -12.29 -8.84
N TYR A 25 -3.34 -11.31 -8.51
CA TYR A 25 -2.72 -11.25 -7.18
C TYR A 25 -3.78 -10.95 -6.11
N ASP A 26 -3.61 -11.57 -4.95
CA ASP A 26 -4.59 -11.45 -3.87
C ASP A 26 -4.30 -10.31 -2.92
N ARG A 27 -3.03 -9.97 -2.73
CA ARG A 27 -2.61 -8.90 -1.81
C ARG A 27 -1.44 -8.12 -2.38
N ALA A 28 -1.40 -6.84 -2.05
CA ALA A 28 -0.27 -5.97 -2.37
C ALA A 28 0.22 -5.31 -1.08
N TRP A 29 1.52 -5.38 -0.84
CA TRP A 29 2.18 -4.78 0.30
C TRP A 29 3.02 -3.62 -0.18
N VAL A 30 2.98 -2.50 0.55
CA VAL A 30 3.73 -1.30 0.16
C VAL A 30 4.71 -0.93 1.26
N TYR A 31 5.95 -0.66 0.88
CA TYR A 31 7.02 -0.33 1.83
C TYR A 31 6.82 1.05 2.43
N ASP A 32 7.24 1.23 3.69
CA ASP A 32 7.17 2.51 4.38
C ASP A 32 8.57 3.11 4.50
N THR A 33 8.93 3.98 3.55
CA THR A 33 10.24 4.64 3.49
C THR A 33 10.07 6.14 3.28
N PRO A 34 9.53 6.87 4.28
CA PRO A 34 9.08 8.25 4.06
C PRO A 34 10.18 9.26 3.70
N GLN A 35 11.43 8.99 4.05
CA GLN A 35 12.53 9.89 3.70
C GLN A 35 12.98 9.76 2.25
N GLN A 36 12.61 8.68 1.60
CA GLN A 36 13.08 8.37 0.24
C GLN A 36 11.97 8.26 -0.77
N SER A 37 10.73 8.15 -0.32
CA SER A 37 9.61 7.82 -1.18
C SER A 37 8.34 8.51 -0.70
N PRO A 38 7.30 8.61 -1.54
CA PRO A 38 6.00 9.13 -1.11
C PRO A 38 5.44 8.37 0.08
N ASP A 39 4.53 9.02 0.80
CA ASP A 39 3.92 8.44 2.00
C ASP A 39 3.17 7.14 1.69
N VAL A 40 3.35 6.14 2.55
CA VAL A 40 2.75 4.82 2.33
C VAL A 40 1.22 4.87 2.39
N TRP A 41 0.64 5.63 3.34
CA TRP A 41 -0.82 5.71 3.47
C TRP A 41 -1.46 6.41 2.28
N MET A 42 -0.81 7.44 1.76
CA MET A 42 -1.32 8.13 0.58
C MET A 42 -1.25 7.23 -0.66
N THR A 43 -0.16 6.49 -0.79
CA THR A 43 -0.01 5.52 -1.88
C THR A 43 -1.08 4.44 -1.81
N LEU A 44 -1.34 3.91 -0.60
CA LEU A 44 -2.38 2.90 -0.39
C LEU A 44 -3.77 3.46 -0.68
N ALA A 45 -4.04 4.72 -0.31
CA ALA A 45 -5.33 5.35 -0.61
C ALA A 45 -5.56 5.46 -2.12
N LEU A 46 -4.54 5.85 -2.87
CA LEU A 46 -4.65 5.92 -4.33
C LEU A 46 -4.83 4.53 -4.93
N ALA A 47 -4.13 3.54 -4.40
CA ALA A 47 -4.31 2.15 -4.86
C ALA A 47 -5.71 1.66 -4.57
N ALA A 48 -6.25 1.98 -3.39
CA ALA A 48 -7.61 1.58 -3.01
C ALA A 48 -8.64 2.15 -3.97
N GLU A 49 -8.44 3.40 -4.42
CA GLU A 49 -9.35 4.03 -5.37
C GLU A 49 -9.35 3.30 -6.72
N ARG A 50 -8.21 2.72 -7.11
CA ARG A 50 -8.04 2.09 -8.44
C ARG A 50 -8.26 0.59 -8.45
N THR A 51 -8.58 -0.01 -7.31
CA THR A 51 -8.77 -1.46 -7.19
C THR A 51 -10.11 -1.76 -6.55
N GLU A 52 -10.57 -3.01 -6.67
CA GLU A 52 -11.88 -3.41 -6.15
C GLU A 52 -11.80 -4.53 -5.12
N ARG A 53 -10.84 -5.47 -5.25
CA ARG A 53 -10.81 -6.65 -4.39
C ARG A 53 -9.44 -6.99 -3.79
N ILE A 54 -8.35 -6.50 -4.37
CA ILE A 54 -7.01 -6.85 -3.88
C ILE A 54 -6.81 -6.33 -2.45
N GLY A 55 -6.27 -7.15 -1.57
CA GLY A 55 -5.93 -6.71 -0.22
C GLY A 55 -4.75 -5.76 -0.25
N LEU A 56 -4.82 -4.67 0.53
CA LEU A 56 -3.79 -3.65 0.57
C LEU A 56 -3.28 -3.47 1.99
N GLY A 57 -1.97 -3.25 2.14
CA GLY A 57 -1.41 -2.98 3.43
C GLY A 57 0.05 -2.52 3.38
N PRO A 58 0.52 -1.84 4.43
CA PRO A 58 1.92 -1.52 4.53
C PRO A 58 2.74 -2.76 4.88
N GLY A 59 3.85 -2.91 4.25
CA GLY A 59 4.70 -4.04 4.55
C GLY A 59 6.18 -3.66 4.47
N VAL A 60 6.71 -3.10 5.52
CA VAL A 60 6.17 -2.96 6.87
C VAL A 60 5.94 -1.49 7.20
N LEU A 61 4.99 -1.20 8.10
CA LEU A 61 4.79 0.16 8.62
C LEU A 61 5.85 0.46 9.68
N VAL A 62 6.37 1.70 9.67
CA VAL A 62 7.25 2.17 10.73
C VAL A 62 6.41 2.99 11.71
N PRO A 63 5.95 2.40 12.83
CA PRO A 63 4.93 3.05 13.68
C PRO A 63 5.40 4.33 14.34
N SER A 64 6.70 4.42 14.65
CA SER A 64 7.25 5.56 15.38
C SER A 64 7.32 6.84 14.56
N LEU A 65 7.10 6.77 13.24
CA LEU A 65 7.16 7.94 12.36
C LEU A 65 5.85 8.73 12.37
N ARG A 66 4.80 8.18 12.94
CA ARG A 66 3.49 8.83 13.00
C ARG A 66 2.87 8.61 14.35
N HIS A 67 1.98 9.52 14.76
CA HIS A 67 1.21 9.29 15.97
C HIS A 67 0.37 8.02 15.83
N PRO A 68 0.28 7.18 16.88
CA PRO A 68 -0.49 5.94 16.78
C PRO A 68 -1.94 6.12 16.35
N MET A 69 -2.57 7.22 16.73
CA MET A 69 -3.95 7.49 16.32
C MET A 69 -4.05 7.74 14.81
N VAL A 70 -3.02 8.33 14.21
CA VAL A 70 -2.99 8.55 12.77
C VAL A 70 -2.90 7.22 12.04
N ASN A 71 -2.03 6.32 12.51
CA ASN A 71 -1.92 4.99 11.91
C ASN A 71 -3.22 4.20 12.06
N ALA A 72 -3.84 4.28 13.23
CA ALA A 72 -5.10 3.59 13.47
C ALA A 72 -6.22 4.10 12.56
N ALA A 73 -6.30 5.42 12.41
CA ALA A 73 -7.31 6.02 11.54
C ALA A 73 -7.10 5.65 10.08
N ALA A 74 -5.84 5.64 9.63
CA ALA A 74 -5.52 5.30 8.24
C ALA A 74 -5.82 3.83 7.93
N THR A 75 -5.65 2.95 8.92
CA THR A 75 -5.90 1.51 8.75
C THR A 75 -7.38 1.19 8.65
N ALA A 76 -8.21 1.99 9.30
CA ALA A 76 -9.66 1.73 9.38
C ALA A 76 -10.39 1.82 8.01
#